data_83ea010a0536062d79a3dd67c086a0ba
#
_entry.id   83ea010a0536062d79a3dd67c086a0ba
#
_cell.length_a   1.000
_cell.length_b   1.000
_cell.length_c   1.000
_cell.angle_alpha   90.00
_cell.angle_beta   90.00
_cell.angle_gamma   90.00
#
_symmetry.space_group_name_H-M   'P 1'
#
loop_
_entity.id
_entity.type
_entity.pdbx_description
1 polymer ?
#
loop_
_entity_poly.entity_id
_entity_poly.type
_entity_poly.pdbx_seq_one_letter_code
_entity_poly.pdbx_strand_id
1 'polypeptide(L)'
;MFEQTFKNIDDILHKDAGCTSELDYTEQSSWLLFLKYLDALEGDKANEAALEGKPYRFIIDPAYRWDAWAAPKTASGTLDHNAAMTGDDLRDFVNAKLFPYLAGFKQRASGPNTIEYKIGEVFSEIKNKVQSGYNLRDVIEHVDELRFGAQAEKHELSHLYEAKIKNMGNAGRNGGEYYTPRPLIRSMVKVSKPRIGERIYDGACGSAGFLCEAFEYLSSQPGLSTADLKTL
;
A
#
# COMPACT_ATOMS: atom_id res chain seq x y z
N MET A 1 -12.06 -8.21 11.00
CA MET A 1 -12.53 -7.84 9.65
C MET A 1 -11.43 -8.09 8.62
N PHE A 2 -10.27 -7.52 8.75
CA PHE A 2 -9.15 -7.64 7.79
C PHE A 2 -8.70 -9.09 7.54
N GLU A 3 -8.60 -9.94 8.57
CA GLU A 3 -8.15 -11.33 8.43
C GLU A 3 -9.02 -12.14 7.46
N GLN A 4 -10.34 -11.99 7.55
CA GLN A 4 -11.28 -12.67 6.64
C GLN A 4 -11.16 -12.11 5.21
N THR A 5 -10.99 -10.80 5.07
CA THR A 5 -10.79 -10.15 3.76
C THR A 5 -9.52 -10.67 3.09
N PHE A 6 -8.39 -10.75 3.82
CA PHE A 6 -7.15 -11.31 3.28
C PHE A 6 -7.29 -12.78 2.89
N LYS A 7 -8.00 -13.58 3.69
CA LYS A 7 -8.27 -14.97 3.34
C LYS A 7 -9.10 -15.09 2.06
N ASN A 8 -10.14 -14.27 1.92
CA ASN A 8 -10.96 -14.25 0.71
C ASN A 8 -10.14 -13.86 -0.53
N ILE A 9 -9.26 -12.85 -0.41
CA ILE A 9 -8.34 -12.46 -1.47
C ILE A 9 -7.43 -13.62 -1.87
N ASP A 10 -6.83 -14.30 -0.89
CA ASP A 10 -5.95 -15.44 -1.16
C ASP A 10 -6.70 -16.60 -1.81
N ASP A 11 -7.93 -16.89 -1.38
CA ASP A 11 -8.78 -17.93 -1.97
C ASP A 11 -9.16 -17.63 -3.44
N ILE A 12 -9.32 -16.35 -3.79
CA ILE A 12 -9.55 -15.90 -5.18
C ILE A 12 -8.28 -16.05 -6.00
N LEU A 13 -7.16 -15.55 -5.49
CA LEU A 13 -5.87 -15.59 -6.19
C LEU A 13 -5.37 -17.03 -6.37
N HIS A 14 -5.65 -17.92 -5.42
CA HIS A 14 -5.34 -19.35 -5.54
C HIS A 14 -6.04 -20.03 -6.72
N LYS A 15 -7.22 -19.54 -7.12
CA LYS A 15 -7.97 -20.06 -8.26
C LYS A 15 -7.54 -19.45 -9.60
N ASP A 16 -6.73 -18.39 -9.57
CA ASP A 16 -6.27 -17.71 -10.78
C ASP A 16 -5.05 -18.40 -11.38
N ALA A 17 -5.10 -18.69 -12.67
CA ALA A 17 -4.04 -19.41 -13.38
C ALA A 17 -2.69 -18.65 -13.42
N GLY A 18 -2.71 -17.34 -13.20
CA GLY A 18 -1.51 -16.51 -13.20
C GLY A 18 -0.81 -16.43 -11.84
N CYS A 19 -1.47 -16.88 -10.76
CA CYS A 19 -0.96 -16.83 -9.41
C CYS A 19 -0.71 -18.26 -8.90
N THR A 20 0.54 -18.67 -8.80
CA THR A 20 0.92 -20.06 -8.52
C THR A 20 1.57 -20.29 -7.17
N SER A 21 1.81 -19.21 -6.42
CA SER A 21 2.51 -19.28 -5.14
C SER A 21 1.98 -18.24 -4.14
N GLU A 22 2.21 -18.49 -2.86
CA GLU A 22 1.94 -17.52 -1.78
C GLU A 22 2.64 -16.17 -2.02
N LEU A 23 3.80 -16.19 -2.68
CA LEU A 23 4.51 -14.97 -3.05
C LEU A 23 3.70 -14.18 -4.09
N ASP A 24 3.11 -14.85 -5.08
CA ASP A 24 2.26 -14.21 -6.08
C ASP A 24 1.04 -13.57 -5.40
N TYR A 25 0.36 -14.29 -4.49
CA TYR A 25 -0.80 -13.74 -3.79
C TYR A 25 -0.43 -12.49 -2.98
N THR A 26 0.72 -12.51 -2.31
CA THR A 26 1.22 -11.36 -1.56
C THR A 26 1.58 -10.20 -2.48
N GLU A 27 2.29 -10.44 -3.57
CA GLU A 27 2.64 -9.42 -4.55
C GLU A 27 1.40 -8.77 -5.16
N GLN A 28 0.42 -9.60 -5.59
CA GLN A 28 -0.79 -9.10 -6.24
C GLN A 28 -1.71 -8.34 -5.26
N SER A 29 -1.87 -8.79 -4.03
CA SER A 29 -2.60 -8.02 -3.02
C SER A 29 -1.88 -6.73 -2.62
N SER A 30 -0.54 -6.71 -2.60
CA SER A 30 0.25 -5.57 -2.15
C SER A 30 0.09 -4.33 -3.03
N TRP A 31 0.17 -4.46 -4.34
CA TRP A 31 0.05 -3.29 -5.21
C TRP A 31 -1.38 -2.71 -5.20
N LEU A 32 -2.41 -3.55 -5.05
CA LEU A 32 -3.79 -3.09 -4.90
C LEU A 32 -3.98 -2.33 -3.59
N LEU A 33 -3.50 -2.91 -2.48
CA LEU A 33 -3.53 -2.26 -1.16
C LEU A 33 -2.78 -0.93 -1.16
N PHE A 34 -1.62 -0.89 -1.83
CA PHE A 34 -0.83 0.34 -1.96
C PHE A 34 -1.60 1.44 -2.69
N LEU A 35 -2.21 1.12 -3.83
CA LEU A 35 -2.97 2.12 -4.59
C LEU A 35 -4.20 2.60 -3.84
N LYS A 36 -4.91 1.71 -3.17
CA LYS A 36 -6.05 2.07 -2.31
C LYS A 36 -5.62 2.96 -1.13
N TYR A 37 -4.53 2.61 -0.47
CA TYR A 37 -3.98 3.41 0.63
C TYR A 37 -3.51 4.79 0.15
N LEU A 38 -2.82 4.86 -0.98
CA LEU A 38 -2.36 6.12 -1.56
C LEU A 38 -3.53 7.05 -1.89
N ASP A 39 -4.59 6.52 -2.49
CA ASP A 39 -5.80 7.28 -2.81
C ASP A 39 -6.46 7.85 -1.55
N ALA A 40 -6.60 7.04 -0.50
CA ALA A 40 -7.13 7.49 0.79
C ALA A 40 -6.26 8.58 1.42
N LEU A 41 -4.92 8.40 1.43
CA LEU A 41 -3.96 9.37 1.97
C LEU A 41 -4.01 10.71 1.22
N GLU A 42 -4.10 10.67 -0.11
CA GLU A 42 -4.21 11.87 -0.93
C GLU A 42 -5.55 12.59 -0.70
N GLY A 43 -6.63 11.84 -0.51
CA GLY A 43 -7.93 12.38 -0.13
C GLY A 43 -7.89 13.12 1.22
N ASP A 44 -7.26 12.53 2.24
CA ASP A 44 -7.07 13.16 3.54
C ASP A 44 -6.26 14.47 3.41
N LYS A 45 -5.14 14.44 2.69
CA LYS A 45 -4.31 15.64 2.45
C LYS A 45 -5.03 16.72 1.64
N ALA A 46 -5.86 16.33 0.69
CA ALA A 46 -6.67 17.28 -0.08
C ALA A 46 -7.72 17.96 0.81
N ASN A 47 -8.35 17.20 1.72
CA ASN A 47 -9.29 17.74 2.69
C ASN A 47 -8.60 18.69 3.68
N GLU A 48 -7.43 18.33 4.21
CA GLU A 48 -6.64 19.22 5.07
C GLU A 48 -6.28 20.53 4.36
N ALA A 49 -5.80 20.43 3.11
CA ALA A 49 -5.47 21.61 2.32
C ALA A 49 -6.69 22.51 2.06
N ALA A 50 -7.85 21.90 1.79
CA ALA A 50 -9.10 22.64 1.59
C ALA A 50 -9.52 23.38 2.86
N LEU A 51 -9.37 22.79 4.04
CA LEU A 51 -9.63 23.45 5.34
C LEU A 51 -8.70 24.64 5.58
N GLU A 52 -7.46 24.57 5.06
CA GLU A 52 -6.50 25.67 5.13
C GLU A 52 -6.66 26.70 3.98
N GLY A 53 -7.61 26.49 3.07
CA GLY A 53 -7.80 27.35 1.90
C GLY A 53 -6.67 27.24 0.85
N LYS A 54 -5.94 26.13 0.83
CA LYS A 54 -4.81 25.87 -0.07
C LYS A 54 -5.20 24.90 -1.19
N PRO A 55 -4.66 25.06 -2.41
CA PRO A 55 -4.82 24.05 -3.45
C PRO A 55 -4.00 22.80 -3.12
N TYR A 56 -4.53 21.62 -3.39
CA TYR A 56 -3.82 20.34 -3.32
C TYR A 56 -3.59 19.79 -4.72
N ARG A 57 -2.39 19.31 -4.99
CA ARG A 57 -2.05 18.64 -6.25
C ARG A 57 -1.87 17.15 -5.98
N PHE A 58 -2.76 16.36 -6.54
CA PHE A 58 -2.70 14.91 -6.46
C PHE A 58 -1.49 14.36 -7.24
N ILE A 59 -0.90 13.30 -6.73
CA ILE A 59 0.18 12.55 -7.39
C ILE A 59 -0.38 11.76 -8.57
N ILE A 60 -1.53 11.12 -8.35
CA ILE A 60 -2.20 10.29 -9.37
C ILE A 60 -3.19 11.15 -10.16
N ASP A 61 -3.07 11.13 -11.49
CA ASP A 61 -4.01 11.81 -12.38
C ASP A 61 -5.44 11.26 -12.23
N PRO A 62 -6.49 12.09 -12.43
CA PRO A 62 -7.89 11.70 -12.19
C PRO A 62 -8.31 10.38 -12.84
N ALA A 63 -7.85 10.11 -14.07
CA ALA A 63 -8.22 8.89 -14.80
C ALA A 63 -7.64 7.59 -14.20
N TYR A 64 -6.63 7.70 -13.34
CA TYR A 64 -5.93 6.57 -12.72
C TYR A 64 -6.13 6.48 -11.20
N ARG A 65 -6.95 7.35 -10.60
CA ARG A 65 -7.32 7.28 -9.19
C ARG A 65 -8.20 6.06 -8.93
N TRP A 66 -8.17 5.59 -7.70
CA TRP A 66 -8.90 4.40 -7.29
C TRP A 66 -10.39 4.45 -7.61
N ASP A 67 -11.01 5.60 -7.36
CA ASP A 67 -12.43 5.84 -7.63
C ASP A 67 -12.79 5.92 -9.13
N ALA A 68 -11.81 6.12 -10.01
CA ALA A 68 -12.07 6.23 -11.45
C ALA A 68 -12.10 4.86 -12.15
N TRP A 69 -11.27 3.89 -11.73
CA TRP A 69 -11.13 2.61 -12.42
C TRP A 69 -11.41 1.40 -11.53
N ALA A 70 -10.99 1.45 -10.26
CA ALA A 70 -11.10 0.31 -9.34
C ALA A 70 -12.47 0.24 -8.67
N ALA A 71 -12.94 1.33 -8.09
CA ALA A 71 -14.19 1.36 -7.36
C ALA A 71 -14.97 2.66 -7.62
N PRO A 72 -15.46 2.90 -8.86
CA PRO A 72 -16.32 4.04 -9.16
C PRO A 72 -17.56 4.01 -8.26
N LYS A 73 -17.94 5.18 -7.73
CA LYS A 73 -19.05 5.29 -6.77
C LYS A 73 -20.25 6.01 -7.42
N THR A 74 -21.44 5.52 -7.07
CA THR A 74 -22.69 6.23 -7.34
C THR A 74 -22.81 7.48 -6.47
N ALA A 75 -23.78 8.32 -6.73
CA ALA A 75 -24.11 9.48 -5.89
C ALA A 75 -24.42 9.10 -4.42
N SER A 76 -24.85 7.86 -4.16
CA SER A 76 -25.09 7.33 -2.81
C SER A 76 -23.84 6.77 -2.12
N GLY A 77 -22.67 6.78 -2.80
CA GLY A 77 -21.41 6.28 -2.25
C GLY A 77 -21.22 4.75 -2.35
N THR A 78 -22.14 4.04 -3.00
CA THR A 78 -22.02 2.59 -3.30
C THR A 78 -21.24 2.37 -4.59
N LEU A 79 -20.70 1.17 -4.79
CA LEU A 79 -20.05 0.80 -6.05
C LEU A 79 -21.01 0.94 -7.22
N ASP A 80 -20.59 1.64 -8.26
CA ASP A 80 -21.32 1.73 -9.52
C ASP A 80 -20.92 0.58 -10.45
N HIS A 81 -21.68 -0.49 -10.41
CA HIS A 81 -21.45 -1.68 -11.24
C HIS A 81 -21.55 -1.41 -12.76
N ASN A 82 -22.22 -0.33 -13.18
CA ASN A 82 -22.29 0.03 -14.60
C ASN A 82 -21.03 0.75 -15.08
N ALA A 83 -20.37 1.49 -14.19
CA ALA A 83 -19.13 2.20 -14.48
C ALA A 83 -17.89 1.33 -14.18
N ALA A 84 -18.00 0.33 -13.30
CA ALA A 84 -16.91 -0.52 -12.91
C ALA A 84 -16.48 -1.45 -14.05
N MET A 85 -15.21 -1.37 -14.44
CA MET A 85 -14.63 -2.30 -15.40
C MET A 85 -14.57 -3.72 -14.84
N THR A 86 -14.74 -4.73 -15.70
CA THR A 86 -14.64 -6.15 -15.35
C THR A 86 -14.08 -6.96 -16.53
N GLY A 87 -13.76 -8.23 -16.31
CA GLY A 87 -13.28 -9.11 -17.37
C GLY A 87 -12.02 -8.59 -18.08
N ASP A 88 -11.96 -8.79 -19.36
CA ASP A 88 -10.78 -8.42 -20.17
C ASP A 88 -10.54 -6.91 -20.17
N ASP A 89 -11.59 -6.08 -20.16
CA ASP A 89 -11.46 -4.62 -20.15
C ASP A 89 -10.68 -4.14 -18.90
N LEU A 90 -10.97 -4.70 -17.73
CA LEU A 90 -10.26 -4.38 -16.49
C LEU A 90 -8.81 -4.85 -16.55
N ARG A 91 -8.58 -6.10 -16.95
CA ARG A 91 -7.22 -6.66 -17.06
C ARG A 91 -6.37 -5.84 -18.04
N ASP A 92 -6.93 -5.52 -19.20
CA ASP A 92 -6.23 -4.79 -20.25
C ASP A 92 -5.98 -3.32 -19.84
N PHE A 93 -6.90 -2.69 -19.12
CA PHE A 93 -6.67 -1.38 -18.52
C PHE A 93 -5.49 -1.41 -17.55
N VAL A 94 -5.45 -2.38 -16.65
CA VAL A 94 -4.36 -2.53 -15.67
C VAL A 94 -3.03 -2.74 -16.38
N ASN A 95 -2.97 -3.67 -17.33
CA ASN A 95 -1.73 -4.07 -17.99
C ASN A 95 -1.22 -3.02 -19.00
N ALA A 96 -2.12 -2.45 -19.79
CA ALA A 96 -1.74 -1.59 -20.91
C ALA A 96 -1.78 -0.09 -20.60
N LYS A 97 -2.48 0.33 -19.53
CA LYS A 97 -2.62 1.74 -19.18
C LYS A 97 -2.10 2.04 -17.78
N LEU A 98 -2.61 1.39 -16.73
CA LEU A 98 -2.30 1.73 -15.33
C LEU A 98 -0.83 1.46 -15.00
N PHE A 99 -0.32 0.26 -15.22
CA PHE A 99 1.06 -0.09 -14.90
C PHE A 99 2.08 0.73 -15.69
N PRO A 100 1.94 0.92 -17.03
CA PRO A 100 2.82 1.81 -17.78
C PRO A 100 2.75 3.27 -17.31
N TYR A 101 1.57 3.77 -16.93
CA TYR A 101 1.42 5.11 -16.36
C TYR A 101 2.19 5.27 -15.06
N LEU A 102 2.06 4.32 -14.12
CA LEU A 102 2.75 4.33 -12.83
C LEU A 102 4.26 4.15 -12.99
N ALA A 103 4.71 3.22 -13.82
CA ALA A 103 6.12 3.03 -14.14
C ALA A 103 6.76 4.30 -14.75
N GLY A 104 5.98 5.04 -15.55
CA GLY A 104 6.39 6.31 -16.15
C GLY A 104 6.74 7.42 -15.16
N PHE A 105 6.34 7.30 -13.90
CA PHE A 105 6.74 8.26 -12.86
C PHE A 105 8.25 8.30 -12.62
N LYS A 106 8.97 7.19 -12.83
CA LYS A 106 10.44 7.16 -12.68
C LYS A 106 11.14 8.20 -13.56
N GLN A 107 10.62 8.42 -14.78
CA GLN A 107 11.18 9.40 -15.71
C GLN A 107 10.64 10.82 -15.48
N ARG A 108 9.43 10.97 -14.92
CA ARG A 108 8.76 12.28 -14.75
C ARG A 108 9.04 12.93 -13.40
N ALA A 109 9.54 12.16 -12.44
CA ALA A 109 9.83 12.65 -11.09
C ALA A 109 10.97 13.66 -11.08
N SER A 110 10.92 14.61 -10.17
CA SER A 110 11.97 15.65 -10.02
C SER A 110 13.26 15.12 -9.38
N GLY A 111 13.25 13.92 -8.82
CA GLY A 111 14.44 13.29 -8.24
C GLY A 111 14.13 11.97 -7.51
N PRO A 112 15.18 11.21 -7.17
CA PRO A 112 15.05 9.84 -6.62
C PRO A 112 14.44 9.79 -5.21
N ASN A 113 14.40 10.92 -4.51
CA ASN A 113 13.85 10.99 -3.14
C ASN A 113 12.37 11.41 -3.12
N THR A 114 11.72 11.52 -4.27
CA THR A 114 10.30 11.85 -4.37
C THR A 114 9.45 10.59 -4.33
N ILE A 115 8.21 10.72 -3.84
CA ILE A 115 7.27 9.61 -3.80
C ILE A 115 6.91 9.12 -5.22
N GLU A 116 6.82 10.05 -6.17
CA GLU A 116 6.59 9.74 -7.58
C GLU A 116 7.69 8.83 -8.14
N TYR A 117 8.96 9.15 -7.85
CA TYR A 117 10.07 8.31 -8.29
C TYR A 117 9.98 6.90 -7.70
N LYS A 118 9.64 6.79 -6.41
CA LYS A 118 9.49 5.50 -5.72
C LYS A 118 8.32 4.68 -6.27
N ILE A 119 7.20 5.32 -6.58
CA ILE A 119 6.09 4.67 -7.29
C ILE A 119 6.58 4.10 -8.63
N GLY A 120 7.27 4.93 -9.43
CA GLY A 120 7.80 4.51 -10.72
C GLY A 120 8.81 3.39 -10.62
N GLU A 121 9.65 3.39 -9.59
CA GLU A 121 10.63 2.33 -9.33
C GLU A 121 9.92 0.99 -9.03
N VAL A 122 8.96 0.98 -8.11
CA VAL A 122 8.18 -0.21 -7.75
C VAL A 122 7.42 -0.76 -8.96
N PHE A 123 6.66 0.07 -9.66
CA PHE A 123 5.84 -0.36 -10.80
C PHE A 123 6.63 -0.66 -12.08
N SER A 124 7.94 -0.39 -12.10
CA SER A 124 8.86 -0.87 -13.14
C SER A 124 9.25 -2.33 -12.95
N GLU A 125 9.18 -2.85 -11.73
CA GLU A 125 9.64 -4.20 -11.37
C GLU A 125 8.48 -5.20 -11.26
N ILE A 126 7.33 -4.77 -10.72
CA ILE A 126 6.17 -5.64 -10.53
C ILE A 126 5.31 -5.72 -11.79
N LYS A 127 4.54 -6.82 -11.89
CA LYS A 127 3.58 -7.05 -12.98
C LYS A 127 2.27 -7.58 -12.43
N ASN A 128 1.19 -7.25 -13.09
CA ASN A 128 -0.08 -7.93 -12.82
C ASN A 128 0.01 -9.37 -13.33
N LYS A 129 -0.10 -10.33 -12.43
CA LYS A 129 -0.10 -11.77 -12.72
C LYS A 129 -1.51 -12.35 -12.85
N VAL A 130 -2.52 -11.64 -12.34
CA VAL A 130 -3.91 -12.08 -12.40
C VAL A 130 -4.37 -12.13 -13.86
N GLN A 131 -4.70 -13.33 -14.34
CA GLN A 131 -5.12 -13.55 -15.71
C GLN A 131 -6.61 -13.34 -15.92
N SER A 132 -7.43 -13.68 -14.94
CA SER A 132 -8.86 -13.46 -14.99
C SER A 132 -9.22 -12.04 -14.52
N GLY A 133 -9.77 -11.22 -15.43
CA GLY A 133 -10.26 -9.91 -15.04
C GLY A 133 -11.48 -9.95 -14.12
N TYR A 134 -12.18 -11.08 -14.06
CA TYR A 134 -13.23 -11.32 -13.06
C TYR A 134 -12.65 -11.56 -11.68
N ASN A 135 -11.62 -12.42 -11.56
CA ASN A 135 -10.91 -12.60 -10.29
C ASN A 135 -10.27 -11.29 -9.82
N LEU A 136 -9.70 -10.51 -10.74
CA LEU A 136 -9.15 -9.19 -10.43
C LEU A 136 -10.23 -8.25 -9.88
N ARG A 137 -11.44 -8.26 -10.45
CA ARG A 137 -12.59 -7.49 -9.97
C ARG A 137 -12.96 -7.89 -8.54
N ASP A 138 -13.09 -9.18 -8.28
CA ASP A 138 -13.45 -9.69 -6.97
C ASP A 138 -12.38 -9.30 -5.91
N VAL A 139 -11.10 -9.40 -6.24
CA VAL A 139 -10.02 -8.95 -5.34
C VAL A 139 -10.11 -7.44 -5.08
N ILE A 140 -10.35 -6.61 -6.10
CA ILE A 140 -10.50 -5.17 -5.96
C ILE A 140 -11.68 -4.84 -5.04
N GLU A 141 -12.82 -5.53 -5.14
CA GLU A 141 -13.96 -5.30 -4.27
C GLU A 141 -13.64 -5.59 -2.81
N HIS A 142 -12.95 -6.70 -2.52
CA HIS A 142 -12.46 -6.98 -1.17
C HIS A 142 -11.46 -5.95 -0.65
N VAL A 143 -10.57 -5.44 -1.51
CA VAL A 143 -9.65 -4.36 -1.13
C VAL A 143 -10.41 -3.05 -0.89
N ASP A 144 -11.46 -2.76 -1.67
CA ASP A 144 -12.24 -1.53 -1.51
C ASP A 144 -13.04 -1.48 -0.21
N GLU A 145 -13.40 -2.63 0.36
CA GLU A 145 -14.05 -2.74 1.67
C GLU A 145 -13.13 -2.29 2.82
N LEU A 146 -11.81 -2.31 2.62
CA LEU A 146 -10.84 -1.94 3.64
C LEU A 146 -10.82 -0.42 3.84
N ARG A 147 -10.82 -0.01 5.11
CA ARG A 147 -10.73 1.40 5.51
C ARG A 147 -9.39 1.67 6.17
N PHE A 148 -8.82 2.84 5.89
CA PHE A 148 -7.52 3.26 6.40
C PHE A 148 -7.60 4.59 7.15
N GLY A 149 -8.79 4.96 7.64
CA GLY A 149 -9.00 6.26 8.28
C GLY A 149 -8.43 6.34 9.70
N ALA A 150 -8.64 5.32 10.52
CA ALA A 150 -8.18 5.32 11.90
C ALA A 150 -6.76 4.71 12.03
N GLN A 151 -5.98 5.23 12.98
CA GLN A 151 -4.65 4.69 13.29
C GLN A 151 -4.70 3.22 13.70
N ALA A 152 -5.77 2.81 14.41
CA ALA A 152 -5.99 1.41 14.79
C ALA A 152 -6.16 0.48 13.58
N GLU A 153 -6.85 0.93 12.52
CA GLU A 153 -7.03 0.18 11.28
C GLU A 153 -5.71 0.00 10.54
N LYS A 154 -4.87 1.04 10.51
CA LYS A 154 -3.53 0.99 9.91
C LYS A 154 -2.62 0.00 10.64
N HIS A 155 -2.70 -0.03 11.98
CA HIS A 155 -1.97 -1.01 12.80
C HIS A 155 -2.44 -2.44 12.57
N GLU A 156 -3.76 -2.68 12.54
CA GLU A 156 -4.33 -4.00 12.28
C GLU A 156 -3.90 -4.53 10.90
N LEU A 157 -3.97 -3.69 9.85
CA LEU A 157 -3.50 -4.03 8.52
C LEU A 157 -2.01 -4.41 8.51
N SER A 158 -1.17 -3.61 9.19
CA SER A 158 0.27 -3.87 9.30
C SER A 158 0.54 -5.23 9.96
N HIS A 159 -0.14 -5.54 11.06
CA HIS A 159 0.01 -6.81 11.76
C HIS A 159 -0.40 -8.01 10.92
N LEU A 160 -1.52 -7.91 10.19
CA LEU A 160 -1.99 -8.98 9.33
C LEU A 160 -1.08 -9.21 8.13
N TYR A 161 -0.58 -8.11 7.54
CA TYR A 161 0.37 -8.20 6.44
C TYR A 161 1.70 -8.84 6.89
N GLU A 162 2.18 -8.48 8.08
CA GLU A 162 3.35 -9.10 8.69
C GLU A 162 3.13 -10.59 9.00
N ALA A 163 1.94 -10.96 9.49
CA ALA A 163 1.58 -12.35 9.72
C ALA A 163 1.56 -13.14 8.42
N LYS A 164 1.06 -12.55 7.33
CA LYS A 164 1.08 -13.14 5.99
C LYS A 164 2.50 -13.40 5.51
N ILE A 165 3.39 -12.42 5.59
CA ILE A 165 4.80 -12.56 5.23
C ILE A 165 5.49 -13.63 6.08
N LYS A 166 5.22 -13.68 7.39
CA LYS A 166 5.76 -14.68 8.31
C LYS A 166 5.32 -16.10 7.94
N ASN A 167 4.05 -16.27 7.58
CA ASN A 167 3.52 -17.59 7.21
C ASN A 167 4.08 -18.08 5.87
N MET A 168 4.38 -17.19 4.93
CA MET A 168 5.08 -17.53 3.68
C MET A 168 6.43 -18.22 3.93
N GLY A 169 7.16 -17.83 4.97
CA GLY A 169 8.42 -18.45 5.34
C GLY A 169 8.29 -19.87 5.89
N ASN A 170 7.16 -20.20 6.48
CA ASN A 170 6.88 -21.56 6.99
C ASN A 170 6.51 -22.54 5.86
N ALA A 171 6.07 -22.07 4.71
CA ALA A 171 5.70 -22.89 3.55
C ALA A 171 6.90 -23.40 2.71
N GLY A 172 8.12 -23.16 3.15
CA GLY A 172 9.36 -23.73 2.61
C GLY A 172 10.24 -22.71 1.87
N ARG A 173 11.44 -22.57 2.37
CA ARG A 173 12.67 -21.99 1.77
C ARG A 173 12.75 -20.49 1.51
N ASN A 174 11.73 -19.66 1.66
CA ASN A 174 11.83 -18.23 1.33
C ASN A 174 11.26 -17.32 2.43
N GLY A 175 12.11 -16.82 3.29
CA GLY A 175 12.01 -15.47 3.84
C GLY A 175 11.34 -15.23 5.19
N GLY A 176 10.46 -16.08 5.71
CA GLY A 176 9.81 -15.83 7.02
C GLY A 176 10.67 -16.20 8.23
N GLU A 177 11.74 -16.94 8.04
CA GLU A 177 12.62 -17.42 9.11
C GLU A 177 13.36 -16.28 9.82
N TYR A 178 13.49 -15.12 9.20
CA TYR A 178 14.27 -13.98 9.70
C TYR A 178 13.43 -12.77 10.07
N TYR A 179 12.12 -12.97 10.25
CA TYR A 179 11.24 -11.88 10.65
C TYR A 179 11.47 -11.51 12.13
N THR A 180 11.89 -10.28 12.38
CA THR A 180 12.12 -9.79 13.74
C THR A 180 10.79 -9.37 14.38
N PRO A 181 10.40 -9.96 15.54
CA PRO A 181 9.14 -9.63 16.19
C PRO A 181 9.06 -8.15 16.59
N ARG A 182 7.92 -7.49 16.33
CA ARG A 182 7.69 -6.07 16.67
C ARG A 182 7.99 -5.71 18.13
N PRO A 183 7.62 -6.50 19.16
CA PRO A 183 7.98 -6.17 20.54
C PRO A 183 9.50 -6.07 20.77
N LEU A 184 10.29 -6.89 20.07
CA LEU A 184 11.75 -6.83 20.14
C LEU A 184 12.27 -5.55 19.46
N ILE A 185 11.77 -5.23 18.26
CA ILE A 185 12.13 -4.01 17.54
C ILE A 185 11.82 -2.77 18.40
N ARG A 186 10.62 -2.69 19.00
CA ARG A 186 10.23 -1.61 19.92
C ARG A 186 11.19 -1.47 21.10
N SER A 187 11.59 -2.58 21.68
CA SER A 187 12.56 -2.58 22.79
C SER A 187 13.90 -2.02 22.34
N MET A 188 14.39 -2.45 21.17
CA MET A 188 15.65 -1.97 20.61
C MET A 188 15.61 -0.48 20.28
N VAL A 189 14.54 0.01 19.66
CA VAL A 189 14.35 1.44 19.36
C VAL A 189 14.28 2.27 20.64
N LYS A 190 13.55 1.80 21.68
CA LYS A 190 13.49 2.49 22.99
C LYS A 190 14.84 2.56 23.70
N VAL A 191 15.70 1.56 23.53
CA VAL A 191 17.06 1.57 24.10
C VAL A 191 17.98 2.49 23.30
N SER A 192 17.88 2.46 21.97
CA SER A 192 18.71 3.28 21.07
C SER A 192 18.35 4.78 21.15
N LYS A 193 17.10 5.10 21.46
CA LYS A 193 16.59 6.48 21.61
C LYS A 193 16.98 7.39 20.44
N PRO A 194 16.59 7.06 19.21
CA PRO A 194 16.90 7.91 18.07
C PRO A 194 16.31 9.32 18.27
N ARG A 195 16.92 10.34 17.64
CA ARG A 195 16.52 11.74 17.76
C ARG A 195 16.13 12.30 16.39
N ILE A 196 15.25 13.28 16.38
CA ILE A 196 14.90 14.01 15.17
C ILE A 196 16.15 14.65 14.57
N GLY A 197 16.32 14.50 13.25
CA GLY A 197 17.49 14.95 12.51
C GLY A 197 18.62 13.92 12.39
N GLU A 198 18.55 12.81 13.12
CA GLU A 198 19.46 11.67 12.90
C GLU A 198 19.03 10.86 11.67
N ARG A 199 20.01 10.27 10.98
CA ARG A 199 19.74 9.36 9.86
C ARG A 199 19.73 7.92 10.34
N ILE A 200 18.63 7.23 10.06
CA ILE A 200 18.47 5.81 10.37
C ILE A 200 18.63 5.02 9.08
N TYR A 201 19.55 4.07 9.08
CA TYR A 201 19.82 3.18 7.95
C TYR A 201 19.55 1.74 8.33
N ASP A 202 18.77 1.04 7.53
CA ASP A 202 18.51 -0.39 7.64
C ASP A 202 18.88 -1.07 6.31
N GLY A 203 20.06 -1.67 6.26
CA GLY A 203 20.60 -2.33 5.06
C GLY A 203 19.94 -3.65 4.70
N ALA A 204 19.06 -4.17 5.57
CA ALA A 204 18.31 -5.41 5.36
C ALA A 204 16.84 -5.22 5.77
N CYS A 205 16.24 -4.11 5.33
CA CYS A 205 15.00 -3.59 5.88
C CYS A 205 13.79 -4.52 5.79
N GLY A 206 13.75 -5.47 4.87
CA GLY A 206 12.60 -6.34 4.68
C GLY A 206 11.30 -5.53 4.56
N SER A 207 10.37 -5.73 5.50
CA SER A 207 9.12 -4.96 5.62
C SER A 207 9.29 -3.57 6.27
N ALA A 208 10.51 -3.07 6.39
CA ALA A 208 10.88 -1.81 7.03
C ALA A 208 10.47 -1.71 8.52
N GLY A 209 10.41 -2.83 9.22
CA GLY A 209 9.94 -2.89 10.61
C GLY A 209 10.69 -1.97 11.56
N PHE A 210 12.01 -1.90 11.48
CA PHE A 210 12.84 -1.00 12.31
C PHE A 210 12.59 0.47 11.95
N LEU A 211 12.49 0.80 10.67
CA LEU A 211 12.26 2.17 10.20
C LEU A 211 10.86 2.66 10.63
N CYS A 212 9.83 1.83 10.48
CA CYS A 212 8.49 2.15 10.93
C CYS A 212 8.41 2.38 12.44
N GLU A 213 8.97 1.49 13.25
CA GLU A 213 8.96 1.64 14.71
C GLU A 213 9.81 2.83 15.19
N ALA A 214 10.91 3.14 14.49
CA ALA A 214 11.70 4.34 14.77
C ALA A 214 10.91 5.61 14.45
N PHE A 215 10.18 5.63 13.33
CA PHE A 215 9.30 6.74 12.96
C PHE A 215 8.16 6.91 13.98
N GLU A 216 7.49 5.84 14.39
CA GLU A 216 6.45 5.89 15.44
C GLU A 216 7.00 6.38 16.78
N TYR A 217 8.19 5.91 17.17
CA TYR A 217 8.86 6.38 18.39
C TYR A 217 9.15 7.87 18.33
N LEU A 218 9.70 8.36 17.21
CA LEU A 218 10.03 9.78 17.04
C LEU A 218 8.77 10.65 16.99
N SER A 219 7.77 10.25 16.23
CA SER A 219 6.51 11.00 16.08
C SER A 219 5.66 11.02 17.36
N SER A 220 5.86 10.08 18.28
CA SER A 220 5.16 10.02 19.57
C SER A 220 5.83 10.84 20.68
N GLN A 221 6.98 11.50 20.43
CA GLN A 221 7.67 12.30 21.44
C GLN A 221 6.84 13.54 21.80
N PRO A 222 6.74 13.89 23.09
CA PRO A 222 6.01 15.08 23.52
C PRO A 222 6.73 16.36 23.09
N GLY A 223 5.96 17.41 22.73
CA GLY A 223 6.48 18.73 22.45
C GLY A 223 7.06 18.95 21.06
N LEU A 224 6.76 18.06 20.11
CA LEU A 224 7.18 18.21 18.71
C LEU A 224 6.52 19.43 18.07
N SER A 225 7.34 20.23 17.38
CA SER A 225 6.87 21.32 16.53
C SER A 225 6.43 20.80 15.15
N THR A 226 5.68 21.61 14.41
CA THR A 226 5.33 21.31 13.01
C THR A 226 6.59 21.17 12.12
N ALA A 227 7.69 21.86 12.47
CA ALA A 227 8.97 21.74 11.76
C ALA A 227 9.61 20.37 12.03
N ASP A 228 9.56 19.87 13.26
CA ASP A 228 10.07 18.54 13.63
C ASP A 228 9.33 17.44 12.86
N LEU A 229 8.00 17.52 12.80
CA LEU A 229 7.17 16.56 12.05
C LEU A 229 7.43 16.57 10.54
N LYS A 230 7.90 17.68 9.97
CA LYS A 230 8.30 17.75 8.56
C LYS A 230 9.70 17.20 8.29
N THR A 231 10.51 17.03 9.33
CA THR A 231 11.88 16.52 9.26
C THR A 231 11.92 14.99 9.42
N LEU A 232 10.84 14.40 9.97
CA LEU A 232 10.64 12.95 10.05
C LEU A 232 10.31 12.35 8.69
#